data_00e039b0c3333867104b7e3296684255
#
_entry.id   00e039b0c3333867104b7e3296684255
#
_cell.length_a   1.000
_cell.length_b   1.000
_cell.length_c   1.000
_cell.angle_alpha   90.00
_cell.angle_beta   90.00
_cell.angle_gamma   90.00
#
_symmetry.space_group_name_H-M   'P 1'
#
loop_
_entity.id
_entity.type
_entity.pdbx_description
1 polymer ?
#
loop_
_entity_poly.entity_id
_entity_poly.type
_entity_poly.pdbx_seq_one_letter_code
_entity_poly.pdbx_strand_id
1 'polypeptide(L)'
;MNTSIFKKTAAGFALAALLGASAAVPASAAELLNSSYDVARELFTALNKPFIEEWDKAHPDDKLTIRQSHAGSSKQALAILQGQKADVVTFNQVTDIQVLHDKGKLIPADWQARLPNRSSPWYSTMAFLVRKGNPKNIQDWSDLARPDVKLVFPNPKTSGNARYTYLAAWESADQANGGNKAQTEEFMKKFLKNVAVFDTGGRGATTTFNDRGIGDVLISFESEINNIRNLYKDKDYVVVVPKTDILAEFPV
;
A
#
# COMPACT_ATOMS: atom_id res chain seq x y z
N MET A 1 32.06 43.63 77.12
CA MET A 1 31.85 45.09 77.00
C MET A 1 30.95 45.33 75.80
N ASN A 2 29.80 45.85 76.16
CA ASN A 2 28.88 46.74 75.42
C ASN A 2 28.16 46.17 74.18
N THR A 3 26.91 45.94 74.42
CA THR A 3 25.67 46.73 74.29
C THR A 3 25.18 46.85 72.85
N SER A 4 24.04 46.16 72.63
CA SER A 4 22.69 46.75 72.50
C SER A 4 22.47 47.52 71.21
N ILE A 5 21.46 47.14 70.44
CA ILE A 5 20.20 47.89 70.36
C ILE A 5 19.22 47.16 69.42
N PHE A 6 18.05 46.87 69.94
CA PHE A 6 16.80 46.52 69.24
C PHE A 6 16.36 47.60 68.25
N LYS A 7 15.91 47.23 67.06
CA LYS A 7 14.82 47.97 66.44
C LYS A 7 13.86 46.99 65.70
N LYS A 8 12.65 46.96 66.21
CA LYS A 8 11.49 46.40 65.58
C LYS A 8 11.08 47.23 64.40
N THR A 9 10.78 46.65 63.26
CA THR A 9 9.90 47.27 62.30
C THR A 9 8.99 46.24 61.63
N ALA A 10 7.80 46.67 61.47
CA ALA A 10 6.52 46.01 61.28
C ALA A 10 6.40 45.11 60.06
N ALA A 11 5.47 44.17 60.21
CA ALA A 11 4.92 43.31 59.21
C ALA A 11 4.29 44.07 58.04
N GLY A 12 4.65 43.65 56.85
CA GLY A 12 3.87 43.92 55.65
C GLY A 12 3.50 42.59 54.98
N PHE A 13 2.30 42.12 55.20
CA PHE A 13 1.75 40.99 54.44
C PHE A 13 1.43 41.51 53.03
N ALA A 14 2.27 41.21 52.06
CA ALA A 14 1.95 41.30 50.65
C ALA A 14 1.37 39.97 50.20
N LEU A 15 0.06 39.87 50.11
CA LEU A 15 -0.67 38.78 49.52
C LEU A 15 -0.46 38.84 48.00
N ALA A 16 0.54 38.16 47.46
CA ALA A 16 0.74 37.99 46.03
C ALA A 16 -0.33 37.01 45.50
N ALA A 17 -1.34 37.57 44.86
CA ALA A 17 -2.30 36.81 44.06
C ALA A 17 -1.54 36.16 42.89
N LEU A 18 -1.19 34.89 42.99
CA LEU A 18 -0.77 34.08 41.87
C LEU A 18 -1.98 33.86 40.96
N LEU A 19 -2.15 34.76 40.00
CA LEU A 19 -2.94 34.50 38.80
C LEU A 19 -2.30 33.31 38.10
N GLY A 20 -2.91 32.14 38.30
CA GLY A 20 -2.58 30.97 37.54
C GLY A 20 -2.84 31.21 36.05
N ALA A 21 -1.82 31.60 35.31
CA ALA A 21 -1.85 31.49 33.86
C ALA A 21 -1.92 29.99 33.56
N SER A 22 -3.13 29.49 33.32
CA SER A 22 -3.33 28.21 32.66
C SER A 22 -2.65 28.35 31.30
N ALA A 23 -1.40 27.88 31.21
CA ALA A 23 -0.77 27.68 29.91
C ALA A 23 -1.68 26.72 29.17
N ALA A 24 -2.44 27.24 28.20
CA ALA A 24 -3.12 26.42 27.21
C ALA A 24 -2.03 25.56 26.56
N VAL A 25 -1.97 24.30 26.93
CA VAL A 25 -1.17 23.33 26.19
C VAL A 25 -1.69 23.39 24.77
N PRO A 26 -0.88 23.72 23.77
CA PRO A 26 -1.36 23.72 22.40
C PRO A 26 -1.96 22.34 22.15
N ALA A 27 -3.21 22.29 21.70
CA ALA A 27 -3.85 21.05 21.30
C ALA A 27 -2.90 20.38 20.28
N SER A 28 -2.39 19.23 20.65
CA SER A 28 -1.52 18.46 19.75
C SER A 28 -2.42 17.98 18.64
N ALA A 29 -2.21 18.49 17.43
CA ALA A 29 -2.92 17.98 16.26
C ALA A 29 -2.70 16.46 16.18
N ALA A 30 -3.77 15.69 16.08
CA ALA A 30 -3.68 14.24 15.90
C ALA A 30 -2.97 13.96 14.57
N GLU A 31 -1.90 13.19 14.63
CA GLU A 31 -1.16 12.77 13.43
C GLU A 31 -1.25 11.26 13.28
N LEU A 32 -1.70 10.78 12.11
CA LEU A 32 -1.69 9.38 11.74
C LEU A 32 -0.75 9.16 10.56
N LEU A 33 0.03 8.08 10.61
CA LEU A 33 0.80 7.59 9.48
C LEU A 33 0.15 6.34 8.90
N ASN A 34 -0.40 6.45 7.68
CA ASN A 34 -0.85 5.31 6.90
C ASN A 34 0.28 4.80 6.00
N SER A 35 0.70 3.57 6.24
CA SER A 35 1.66 2.85 5.40
C SER A 35 0.89 1.96 4.43
N SER A 36 0.88 2.31 3.14
CA SER A 36 0.08 1.61 2.15
C SER A 36 0.87 1.12 0.94
N TYR A 37 0.25 0.25 0.15
CA TYR A 37 0.80 -0.15 -1.12
C TYR A 37 0.84 1.01 -2.13
N ASP A 38 1.79 0.96 -3.07
CA ASP A 38 2.19 2.12 -3.88
C ASP A 38 1.12 2.64 -4.85
N VAL A 39 0.29 1.77 -5.42
CA VAL A 39 -0.77 2.15 -6.36
C VAL A 39 -2.05 2.69 -5.68
N ALA A 40 -2.13 2.64 -4.35
CA ALA A 40 -3.25 3.20 -3.58
C ALA A 40 -3.16 4.72 -3.33
N ARG A 41 -2.10 5.38 -3.80
CA ARG A 41 -1.84 6.80 -3.54
C ARG A 41 -3.03 7.70 -3.85
N GLU A 42 -3.59 7.58 -5.04
CA GLU A 42 -4.70 8.41 -5.50
C GLU A 42 -5.99 8.10 -4.72
N LEU A 43 -6.22 6.82 -4.40
CA LEU A 43 -7.34 6.39 -3.57
C LEU A 43 -7.30 7.06 -2.19
N PHE A 44 -6.16 6.98 -1.49
CA PHE A 44 -6.02 7.60 -0.17
C PHE A 44 -6.05 9.13 -0.23
N THR A 45 -5.54 9.74 -1.29
CA THR A 45 -5.69 11.19 -1.49
C THR A 45 -7.17 11.58 -1.55
N ALA A 46 -8.00 10.79 -2.24
CA ALA A 46 -9.43 11.03 -2.33
C ALA A 46 -10.18 10.73 -1.03
N LEU A 47 -9.80 9.69 -0.28
CA LEU A 47 -10.45 9.29 0.97
C LEU A 47 -10.08 10.18 2.15
N ASN A 48 -8.81 10.60 2.26
CA ASN A 48 -8.33 11.33 3.43
C ASN A 48 -8.99 12.71 3.56
N LYS A 49 -9.24 13.40 2.45
CA LYS A 49 -9.83 14.75 2.49
C LYS A 49 -11.19 14.77 3.18
N PRO A 50 -12.22 14.03 2.73
CA PRO A 50 -13.52 14.04 3.39
C PRO A 50 -13.44 13.47 4.81
N PHE A 51 -12.57 12.48 5.08
CA PHE A 51 -12.39 11.93 6.41
C PHE A 51 -11.84 12.99 7.39
N ILE A 52 -10.81 13.73 7.00
CA ILE A 52 -10.24 14.82 7.81
C ILE A 52 -11.30 15.90 8.05
N GLU A 53 -12.07 16.29 7.02
CA GLU A 53 -13.14 17.29 7.14
C GLU A 53 -14.22 16.85 8.13
N GLU A 54 -14.59 15.58 8.15
CA GLU A 54 -15.56 15.01 9.08
C GLU A 54 -14.99 14.93 10.52
N TRP A 55 -13.76 14.45 10.66
CA TRP A 55 -13.05 14.40 11.94
C TRP A 55 -12.96 15.80 12.57
N ASP A 56 -12.51 16.78 11.80
CA ASP A 56 -12.29 18.14 12.25
C ASP A 56 -13.59 18.85 12.69
N LYS A 57 -14.74 18.47 12.13
CA LYS A 57 -16.06 18.94 12.58
C LYS A 57 -16.44 18.32 13.92
N ALA A 58 -16.15 17.03 14.10
CA ALA A 58 -16.46 16.31 15.34
C ALA A 58 -15.50 16.67 16.48
N HIS A 59 -14.25 17.04 16.15
CA HIS A 59 -13.16 17.30 17.10
C HIS A 59 -12.51 18.67 16.82
N PRO A 60 -13.19 19.80 17.10
CA PRO A 60 -12.72 21.13 16.70
C PRO A 60 -11.38 21.53 17.34
N ASP A 61 -11.07 20.97 18.51
CA ASP A 61 -9.85 21.23 19.27
C ASP A 61 -8.73 20.20 19.01
N ASP A 62 -8.98 19.18 18.18
CA ASP A 62 -8.04 18.12 17.85
C ASP A 62 -8.00 17.86 16.34
N LYS A 63 -7.32 18.73 15.61
CA LYS A 63 -7.23 18.67 14.16
C LYS A 63 -6.40 17.48 13.70
N LEU A 64 -6.90 16.76 12.67
CA LEU A 64 -6.27 15.55 12.16
C LEU A 64 -5.35 15.84 10.97
N THR A 65 -4.15 15.29 11.03
CA THR A 65 -3.23 15.20 9.89
C THR A 65 -2.98 13.74 9.56
N ILE A 66 -3.16 13.35 8.30
CA ILE A 66 -2.85 12.00 7.83
C ILE A 66 -1.64 12.06 6.89
N ARG A 67 -0.53 11.50 7.35
CA ARG A 67 0.68 11.29 6.54
C ARG A 67 0.57 9.96 5.80
N GLN A 68 1.18 9.91 4.61
CA GLN A 68 1.15 8.74 3.75
C GLN A 68 2.56 8.24 3.43
N SER A 69 2.75 6.92 3.55
CA SER A 69 3.93 6.22 3.03
C SER A 69 3.47 5.20 2.00
N HIS A 70 3.92 5.32 0.76
CA HIS A 70 3.50 4.45 -0.34
C HIS A 70 4.70 3.71 -0.95
N ALA A 71 4.70 2.39 -0.88
CA ALA A 71 5.68 1.51 -1.51
C ALA A 71 5.08 0.12 -1.76
N GLY A 72 5.81 -0.80 -2.38
CA GLY A 72 5.36 -2.20 -2.46
C GLY A 72 5.08 -2.78 -1.07
N SER A 73 3.95 -3.47 -0.89
CA SER A 73 3.48 -3.95 0.43
C SER A 73 4.54 -4.72 1.20
N SER A 74 5.26 -5.63 0.55
CA SER A 74 6.31 -6.41 1.21
C SER A 74 7.49 -5.56 1.67
N LYS A 75 7.81 -4.48 0.93
CA LYS A 75 8.82 -3.50 1.34
C LYS A 75 8.37 -2.71 2.55
N GLN A 76 7.09 -2.30 2.59
CA GLN A 76 6.49 -1.60 3.74
C GLN A 76 6.47 -2.51 4.98
N ALA A 77 6.02 -3.75 4.84
CA ALA A 77 6.00 -4.72 5.94
C ALA A 77 7.41 -4.93 6.53
N LEU A 78 8.43 -5.07 5.67
CA LEU A 78 9.83 -5.19 6.12
C LEU A 78 10.31 -3.93 6.85
N ALA A 79 10.01 -2.75 6.35
CA ALA A 79 10.39 -1.49 7.00
C ALA A 79 9.75 -1.35 8.40
N ILE A 80 8.49 -1.75 8.55
CA ILE A 80 7.80 -1.76 9.85
C ILE A 80 8.45 -2.77 10.81
N LEU A 81 8.79 -3.97 10.35
CA LEU A 81 9.53 -4.95 11.15
C LEU A 81 10.93 -4.46 11.56
N GLN A 82 11.51 -3.53 10.79
CA GLN A 82 12.79 -2.88 11.09
C GLN A 82 12.65 -1.60 11.94
N GLY A 83 11.44 -1.29 12.41
CA GLY A 83 11.19 -0.19 13.35
C GLY A 83 10.55 1.07 12.75
N GLN A 84 10.17 1.08 11.47
CA GLN A 84 9.35 2.16 10.94
C GLN A 84 7.99 2.12 11.66
N LYS A 85 7.60 3.23 12.27
CA LYS A 85 6.28 3.36 12.89
C LYS A 85 5.22 3.57 11.80
N ALA A 86 4.04 2.99 12.02
CA ALA A 86 2.83 3.26 11.24
C ALA A 86 1.64 3.06 12.19
N ASP A 87 0.62 3.91 12.06
CA ASP A 87 -0.60 3.81 12.87
C ASP A 87 -1.63 2.95 12.15
N VAL A 88 -1.64 3.02 10.82
CA VAL A 88 -2.49 2.20 9.94
C VAL A 88 -1.62 1.58 8.86
N VAL A 89 -1.90 0.33 8.54
CA VAL A 89 -1.31 -0.35 7.38
C VAL A 89 -2.43 -0.80 6.45
N THR A 90 -2.25 -0.57 5.15
CA THR A 90 -3.17 -1.04 4.12
C THR A 90 -2.35 -1.68 3.02
N PHE A 91 -2.35 -3.02 2.97
CA PHE A 91 -1.52 -3.74 2.03
C PHE A 91 -2.36 -4.47 0.98
N ASN A 92 -1.74 -4.82 -0.12
CA ASN A 92 -2.38 -5.59 -1.19
C ASN A 92 -2.00 -7.07 -1.14
N GLN A 93 -1.60 -7.58 0.04
CA GLN A 93 -1.24 -8.97 0.24
C GLN A 93 -1.45 -9.36 1.70
N VAL A 94 -2.31 -10.35 1.95
CA VAL A 94 -2.64 -10.86 3.29
C VAL A 94 -1.39 -11.29 4.05
N THR A 95 -0.44 -11.96 3.40
CA THR A 95 0.80 -12.42 4.02
C THR A 95 1.71 -11.28 4.48
N ASP A 96 1.60 -10.07 3.89
CA ASP A 96 2.36 -8.90 4.31
C ASP A 96 1.79 -8.27 5.58
N ILE A 97 0.50 -8.41 5.87
CA ILE A 97 -0.08 -8.11 7.19
C ILE A 97 0.26 -9.22 8.19
N GLN A 98 0.09 -10.49 7.80
CA GLN A 98 0.33 -11.63 8.69
C GLN A 98 1.75 -11.65 9.25
N VAL A 99 2.75 -11.26 8.47
CA VAL A 99 4.15 -11.23 8.93
C VAL A 99 4.39 -10.21 10.05
N LEU A 100 3.56 -9.15 10.15
CA LEU A 100 3.61 -8.19 11.26
C LEU A 100 3.19 -8.83 12.59
N HIS A 101 2.26 -9.80 12.53
CA HIS A 101 1.95 -10.65 13.68
C HIS A 101 3.05 -11.67 13.93
N ASP A 102 3.38 -12.49 12.92
CA ASP A 102 4.21 -13.68 13.10
C ASP A 102 5.62 -13.34 13.59
N LYS A 103 6.23 -12.33 12.99
CA LYS A 103 7.61 -11.93 13.28
C LYS A 103 7.71 -10.71 14.20
N GLY A 104 6.78 -9.77 14.06
CA GLY A 104 6.84 -8.49 14.79
C GLY A 104 6.06 -8.49 16.10
N LYS A 105 5.04 -9.35 16.24
CA LYS A 105 4.05 -9.29 17.34
C LYS A 105 3.40 -7.90 17.46
N LEU A 106 3.31 -7.18 16.35
CA LEU A 106 2.84 -5.79 16.29
C LEU A 106 1.30 -5.70 16.23
N ILE A 107 0.66 -6.74 15.73
CA ILE A 107 -0.80 -6.84 15.62
C ILE A 107 -1.27 -8.16 16.22
N PRO A 108 -2.54 -8.27 16.66
CA PRO A 108 -3.07 -9.49 17.27
C PRO A 108 -3.22 -10.64 16.26
N ALA A 109 -3.29 -11.88 16.75
CA ALA A 109 -3.43 -13.08 15.91
C ALA A 109 -4.76 -13.11 15.15
N ASP A 110 -5.80 -12.54 15.74
CA ASP A 110 -7.17 -12.50 15.22
C ASP A 110 -7.45 -11.29 14.31
N TRP A 111 -6.43 -10.59 13.85
CA TRP A 111 -6.56 -9.35 13.09
C TRP A 111 -7.56 -9.43 11.92
N GLN A 112 -7.60 -10.57 11.22
CA GLN A 112 -8.54 -10.78 10.10
C GLN A 112 -10.02 -10.82 10.53
N ALA A 113 -10.29 -11.20 11.77
CA ALA A 113 -11.66 -11.31 12.28
C ALA A 113 -12.19 -9.99 12.89
N ARG A 114 -11.35 -8.97 13.00
CA ARG A 114 -11.70 -7.72 13.70
C ARG A 114 -12.56 -6.78 12.88
N LEU A 115 -12.43 -6.82 11.56
CA LEU A 115 -13.21 -6.00 10.65
C LEU A 115 -13.96 -6.87 9.63
N PRO A 116 -15.04 -6.37 9.03
CA PRO A 116 -15.78 -7.09 7.99
C PRO A 116 -14.90 -7.57 6.84
N ASN A 117 -15.36 -8.59 6.12
CA ASN A 117 -14.68 -9.14 4.94
C ASN A 117 -13.22 -9.53 5.20
N ARG A 118 -12.95 -10.14 6.37
CA ARG A 118 -11.59 -10.54 6.79
C ARG A 118 -10.62 -9.36 6.84
N SER A 119 -11.10 -8.21 7.31
CA SER A 119 -10.37 -6.95 7.36
C SER A 119 -9.91 -6.45 5.98
N SER A 120 -10.64 -6.80 4.92
CA SER A 120 -10.34 -6.37 3.54
C SER A 120 -11.48 -5.50 3.01
N PRO A 121 -11.33 -4.17 3.02
CA PRO A 121 -12.37 -3.25 2.56
C PRO A 121 -12.65 -3.31 1.06
N TRP A 122 -11.71 -3.81 0.27
CA TRP A 122 -11.85 -4.03 -1.19
C TRP A 122 -11.00 -5.20 -1.66
N TYR A 123 -11.24 -5.60 -2.90
CA TYR A 123 -10.52 -6.67 -3.60
C TYR A 123 -10.39 -6.34 -5.09
N SER A 124 -9.54 -7.08 -5.79
CA SER A 124 -9.39 -7.04 -7.24
C SER A 124 -8.98 -8.41 -7.76
N THR A 125 -8.85 -8.51 -9.07
CA THR A 125 -8.25 -9.63 -9.81
C THR A 125 -7.05 -9.13 -10.60
N MET A 126 -6.37 -9.99 -11.35
CA MET A 126 -5.29 -9.59 -12.25
C MET A 126 -5.84 -9.29 -13.64
N ALA A 127 -5.22 -8.34 -14.34
CA ALA A 127 -5.52 -8.06 -15.74
C ALA A 127 -4.25 -7.64 -16.49
N PHE A 128 -4.34 -7.62 -17.82
CA PHE A 128 -3.26 -7.22 -18.70
C PHE A 128 -3.61 -5.90 -19.39
N LEU A 129 -2.69 -4.94 -19.34
CA LEU A 129 -2.73 -3.75 -20.18
C LEU A 129 -1.82 -3.98 -21.36
N VAL A 130 -2.40 -3.96 -22.55
CA VAL A 130 -1.72 -4.29 -23.80
C VAL A 130 -1.66 -3.05 -24.68
N ARG A 131 -0.64 -2.94 -25.51
CA ARG A 131 -0.48 -1.85 -26.46
C ARG A 131 -1.68 -1.71 -27.39
N LYS A 132 -1.91 -0.50 -27.91
CA LYS A 132 -2.99 -0.16 -28.84
C LYS A 132 -3.16 -1.24 -29.93
N GLY A 133 -4.40 -1.67 -30.11
CA GLY A 133 -4.77 -2.66 -31.12
C GLY A 133 -4.29 -4.10 -30.83
N ASN A 134 -3.66 -4.35 -29.68
CA ASN A 134 -3.18 -5.68 -29.29
C ASN A 134 -2.38 -6.40 -30.39
N PRO A 135 -1.24 -5.84 -30.86
CA PRO A 135 -0.54 -6.31 -32.06
C PRO A 135 0.01 -7.72 -31.93
N LYS A 136 0.12 -8.25 -30.72
CA LYS A 136 0.59 -9.62 -30.44
C LYS A 136 -0.54 -10.59 -30.12
N ASN A 137 -1.80 -10.16 -30.28
CA ASN A 137 -2.99 -10.99 -30.01
C ASN A 137 -2.93 -11.69 -28.64
N ILE A 138 -2.68 -10.92 -27.58
CA ILE A 138 -2.67 -11.40 -26.20
C ILE A 138 -4.12 -11.60 -25.74
N GLN A 139 -4.47 -12.80 -25.28
CA GLN A 139 -5.80 -13.15 -24.83
C GLN A 139 -5.83 -13.79 -23.44
N ASP A 140 -4.74 -14.51 -23.09
CA ASP A 140 -4.70 -15.24 -21.81
C ASP A 140 -3.25 -15.42 -21.32
N TRP A 141 -3.06 -16.00 -20.14
CA TRP A 141 -1.76 -16.28 -19.53
C TRP A 141 -0.83 -17.07 -20.44
N SER A 142 -1.36 -18.04 -21.21
CA SER A 142 -0.56 -18.86 -22.13
C SER A 142 0.20 -18.03 -23.17
N ASP A 143 -0.36 -16.91 -23.62
CA ASP A 143 0.29 -16.02 -24.59
C ASP A 143 1.52 -15.34 -24.01
N LEU A 144 1.56 -15.16 -22.69
CA LEU A 144 2.64 -14.46 -22.01
C LEU A 144 3.95 -15.28 -21.93
N ALA A 145 3.88 -16.59 -22.20
CA ALA A 145 5.06 -17.46 -22.28
C ALA A 145 5.69 -17.53 -23.68
N ARG A 146 5.08 -16.88 -24.70
CA ARG A 146 5.63 -16.83 -26.05
C ARG A 146 6.92 -16.01 -26.11
N PRO A 147 7.95 -16.43 -26.87
CA PRO A 147 9.27 -15.80 -26.87
C PRO A 147 9.29 -14.37 -27.46
N ASP A 148 8.28 -14.03 -28.24
CA ASP A 148 8.12 -12.71 -28.86
C ASP A 148 7.44 -11.67 -27.96
N VAL A 149 6.93 -12.07 -26.77
CA VAL A 149 6.21 -11.20 -25.83
C VAL A 149 7.14 -10.70 -24.73
N LYS A 150 7.10 -9.40 -24.45
CA LYS A 150 7.83 -8.77 -23.35
C LYS A 150 6.87 -8.28 -22.26
N LEU A 151 7.13 -8.71 -21.04
CA LEU A 151 6.29 -8.44 -19.88
C LEU A 151 6.90 -7.37 -18.97
N VAL A 152 6.04 -6.63 -18.31
CA VAL A 152 6.41 -5.71 -17.24
C VAL A 152 5.47 -5.99 -16.06
N PHE A 153 6.05 -6.29 -14.91
CA PHE A 153 5.37 -6.36 -13.61
C PHE A 153 6.41 -6.26 -12.48
N PRO A 154 6.00 -5.95 -11.23
CA PRO A 154 6.97 -5.74 -10.16
C PRO A 154 7.66 -7.02 -9.70
N ASN A 155 8.67 -6.88 -8.83
CA ASN A 155 9.41 -7.99 -8.27
C ASN A 155 8.62 -8.65 -7.12
N PRO A 156 8.40 -9.98 -7.14
CA PRO A 156 7.68 -10.69 -6.07
C PRO A 156 8.33 -10.59 -4.68
N LYS A 157 9.61 -10.24 -4.60
CA LYS A 157 10.30 -10.03 -3.31
C LYS A 157 9.93 -8.71 -2.63
N THR A 158 9.38 -7.74 -3.36
CA THR A 158 9.11 -6.39 -2.87
C THR A 158 7.66 -5.95 -3.02
N SER A 159 6.85 -6.66 -3.82
CA SER A 159 5.51 -6.27 -4.21
C SER A 159 4.51 -7.42 -4.07
N GLY A 160 3.39 -7.16 -3.36
CA GLY A 160 2.26 -8.07 -3.30
C GLY A 160 1.56 -8.26 -4.65
N ASN A 161 1.48 -7.19 -5.47
CA ASN A 161 0.99 -7.28 -6.85
C ASN A 161 1.72 -8.39 -7.63
N ALA A 162 3.05 -8.40 -7.57
CA ALA A 162 3.84 -9.39 -8.28
C ALA A 162 3.68 -10.82 -7.75
N ARG A 163 3.39 -10.99 -6.46
CA ARG A 163 3.05 -12.31 -5.90
C ARG A 163 1.73 -12.81 -6.45
N TYR A 164 0.71 -11.96 -6.53
CA TYR A 164 -0.55 -12.33 -7.19
C TYR A 164 -0.36 -12.61 -8.67
N THR A 165 0.43 -11.82 -9.39
CA THR A 165 0.79 -12.09 -10.79
C THR A 165 1.41 -13.48 -10.94
N TYR A 166 2.38 -13.82 -10.08
CA TYR A 166 3.04 -15.13 -10.09
C TYR A 166 2.04 -16.26 -9.80
N LEU A 167 1.20 -16.11 -8.77
CA LEU A 167 0.25 -17.13 -8.35
C LEU A 167 -0.86 -17.34 -9.40
N ALA A 168 -1.38 -16.27 -10.01
CA ALA A 168 -2.38 -16.36 -11.06
C ALA A 168 -1.83 -17.03 -12.33
N ALA A 169 -0.60 -16.69 -12.71
CA ALA A 169 0.08 -17.34 -13.84
C ALA A 169 0.34 -18.82 -13.57
N TRP A 170 0.75 -19.16 -12.34
CA TRP A 170 0.94 -20.56 -11.92
C TRP A 170 -0.38 -21.34 -11.97
N GLU A 171 -1.43 -20.81 -11.34
CA GLU A 171 -2.75 -21.44 -11.27
C GLU A 171 -3.31 -21.70 -12.68
N SER A 172 -3.22 -20.70 -13.56
CA SER A 172 -3.66 -20.84 -14.95
C SER A 172 -2.90 -21.96 -15.68
N ALA A 173 -1.59 -22.03 -15.50
CA ALA A 173 -0.77 -23.06 -16.13
C ALA A 173 -1.03 -24.46 -15.52
N ASP A 174 -1.22 -24.54 -14.21
CA ASP A 174 -1.49 -25.79 -13.51
C ASP A 174 -2.82 -26.40 -13.95
N GLN A 175 -3.87 -25.58 -14.03
CA GLN A 175 -5.17 -26.00 -14.57
C GLN A 175 -5.06 -26.45 -16.02
N ALA A 176 -4.37 -25.69 -16.87
CA ALA A 176 -4.19 -26.03 -18.28
C ALA A 176 -3.41 -27.31 -18.49
N ASN A 177 -2.49 -27.65 -17.59
CA ASN A 177 -1.65 -28.83 -17.63
C ASN A 177 -2.21 -30.01 -16.80
N GLY A 178 -3.44 -29.90 -16.28
CA GLY A 178 -4.08 -30.95 -15.48
C GLY A 178 -3.32 -31.29 -14.19
N GLY A 179 -2.68 -30.31 -13.55
CA GLY A 179 -1.91 -30.47 -12.33
C GLY A 179 -0.50 -31.05 -12.55
N ASN A 180 0.00 -31.10 -13.79
CA ASN A 180 1.36 -31.56 -14.08
C ASN A 180 2.40 -30.49 -13.71
N LYS A 181 2.97 -30.65 -12.53
CA LYS A 181 3.93 -29.69 -11.95
C LYS A 181 5.13 -29.41 -12.85
N ALA A 182 5.67 -30.40 -13.54
CA ALA A 182 6.84 -30.19 -14.40
C ALA A 182 6.51 -29.29 -15.61
N GLN A 183 5.32 -29.44 -16.19
CA GLN A 183 4.85 -28.61 -17.28
C GLN A 183 4.50 -27.19 -16.80
N THR A 184 3.92 -27.06 -15.61
CA THR A 184 3.65 -25.77 -14.98
C THR A 184 4.94 -25.01 -14.67
N GLU A 185 5.97 -25.70 -14.13
CA GLU A 185 7.30 -25.10 -13.91
C GLU A 185 7.97 -24.66 -15.22
N GLU A 186 7.83 -25.42 -16.30
CA GLU A 186 8.37 -25.05 -17.61
C GLU A 186 7.67 -23.82 -18.20
N PHE A 187 6.35 -23.74 -18.07
CA PHE A 187 5.60 -22.53 -18.40
C PHE A 187 6.11 -21.32 -17.62
N MET A 188 6.26 -21.44 -16.29
CA MET A 188 6.72 -20.37 -15.43
C MET A 188 8.14 -19.91 -15.77
N LYS A 189 9.04 -20.83 -16.16
CA LYS A 189 10.38 -20.44 -16.65
C LYS A 189 10.31 -19.56 -17.90
N LYS A 190 9.45 -19.91 -18.87
CA LYS A 190 9.25 -19.12 -20.09
C LYS A 190 8.62 -17.78 -19.78
N PHE A 191 7.57 -17.76 -18.95
CA PHE A 191 6.89 -16.56 -18.49
C PHE A 191 7.87 -15.58 -17.81
N LEU A 192 8.65 -16.04 -16.84
CA LEU A 192 9.62 -15.21 -16.13
C LEU A 192 10.78 -14.74 -17.02
N LYS A 193 11.20 -15.55 -18.00
CA LYS A 193 12.23 -15.16 -18.99
C LYS A 193 11.79 -14.00 -19.87
N ASN A 194 10.48 -13.85 -20.08
CA ASN A 194 9.90 -12.78 -20.89
C ASN A 194 9.82 -11.44 -20.16
N VAL A 195 10.07 -11.40 -18.84
CA VAL A 195 10.02 -10.15 -18.07
C VAL A 195 11.18 -9.26 -18.46
N ALA A 196 10.85 -8.10 -19.03
CA ALA A 196 11.84 -7.11 -19.47
C ALA A 196 12.42 -6.33 -18.28
N VAL A 197 11.58 -5.99 -17.28
CA VAL A 197 11.97 -5.24 -16.09
C VAL A 197 11.17 -5.74 -14.87
N PHE A 198 11.86 -6.00 -13.78
CA PHE A 198 11.28 -6.22 -12.45
C PHE A 198 11.38 -4.94 -11.63
N ASP A 199 10.33 -4.13 -11.64
CA ASP A 199 10.27 -2.92 -10.81
C ASP A 199 10.04 -3.25 -9.33
N THR A 200 10.26 -2.28 -8.44
CA THR A 200 10.11 -2.49 -6.99
C THR A 200 8.66 -2.55 -6.51
N GLY A 201 7.72 -2.03 -7.32
CA GLY A 201 6.30 -1.95 -7.01
C GLY A 201 5.47 -1.66 -8.26
N GLY A 202 4.14 -1.70 -8.12
CA GLY A 202 3.19 -1.52 -9.22
C GLY A 202 3.33 -0.17 -9.92
N ARG A 203 3.54 0.91 -9.18
CA ARG A 203 3.75 2.25 -9.75
C ARG A 203 5.00 2.30 -10.63
N GLY A 204 6.11 1.68 -10.21
CA GLY A 204 7.31 1.56 -11.02
C GLY A 204 7.05 0.82 -12.33
N ALA A 205 6.33 -0.30 -12.26
CA ALA A 205 5.94 -1.07 -13.45
C ALA A 205 5.07 -0.25 -14.41
N THR A 206 4.10 0.53 -13.90
CA THR A 206 3.29 1.46 -14.70
C THR A 206 4.17 2.49 -15.42
N THR A 207 5.11 3.12 -14.70
CA THR A 207 6.05 4.09 -15.28
C THR A 207 6.92 3.44 -16.36
N THR A 208 7.45 2.25 -16.10
CA THR A 208 8.26 1.51 -17.09
C THR A 208 7.46 1.19 -18.33
N PHE A 209 6.24 0.72 -18.20
CA PHE A 209 5.39 0.40 -19.33
C PHE A 209 4.91 1.67 -20.05
N ASN A 210 4.29 2.61 -19.34
CA ASN A 210 3.63 3.77 -19.94
C ASN A 210 4.61 4.84 -20.41
N ASP A 211 5.51 5.32 -19.53
CA ASP A 211 6.33 6.50 -19.77
C ASP A 211 7.62 6.16 -20.51
N ARG A 212 8.20 4.99 -20.23
CA ARG A 212 9.43 4.52 -20.89
C ARG A 212 9.16 3.68 -22.13
N GLY A 213 7.90 3.28 -22.36
CA GLY A 213 7.51 2.49 -23.55
C GLY A 213 8.05 1.06 -23.57
N ILE A 214 8.50 0.51 -22.43
CA ILE A 214 9.10 -0.82 -22.33
C ILE A 214 8.00 -1.89 -22.17
N GLY A 215 8.16 -3.02 -22.86
CA GLY A 215 7.27 -4.18 -22.80
C GLY A 215 6.03 -4.07 -23.67
N ASP A 216 5.45 -5.22 -23.95
CA ASP A 216 4.21 -5.37 -24.72
C ASP A 216 2.98 -5.44 -23.81
N VAL A 217 3.16 -5.99 -22.62
CA VAL A 217 2.11 -6.26 -21.64
C VAL A 217 2.56 -5.79 -20.26
N LEU A 218 1.73 -4.96 -19.63
CA LEU A 218 1.80 -4.68 -18.19
C LEU A 218 0.78 -5.59 -17.47
N ILE A 219 1.22 -6.33 -16.46
CA ILE A 219 0.36 -7.14 -15.61
C ILE A 219 0.18 -6.42 -14.28
N SER A 220 -1.06 -6.15 -13.91
CA SER A 220 -1.41 -5.50 -12.65
C SER A 220 -2.79 -5.90 -12.18
N PHE A 221 -3.24 -5.35 -11.04
CA PHE A 221 -4.62 -5.50 -10.62
C PHE A 221 -5.56 -4.88 -11.64
N GLU A 222 -6.71 -5.50 -11.88
CA GLU A 222 -7.72 -5.00 -12.81
C GLU A 222 -8.14 -3.57 -12.46
N SER A 223 -8.33 -3.28 -11.17
CA SER A 223 -8.66 -1.94 -10.68
C SER A 223 -7.60 -0.90 -11.09
N GLU A 224 -6.32 -1.24 -10.98
CA GLU A 224 -5.21 -0.37 -11.40
C GLU A 224 -5.14 -0.24 -12.93
N ILE A 225 -5.32 -1.32 -13.67
CA ILE A 225 -5.36 -1.32 -15.14
C ILE A 225 -6.46 -0.38 -15.65
N ASN A 226 -7.65 -0.44 -15.05
CA ASN A 226 -8.75 0.46 -15.41
C ASN A 226 -8.43 1.92 -15.08
N ASN A 227 -7.76 2.17 -13.96
CA ASN A 227 -7.32 3.50 -13.58
C ASN A 227 -6.27 4.05 -14.56
N ILE A 228 -5.24 3.25 -14.90
CA ILE A 228 -4.22 3.62 -15.89
C ILE A 228 -4.86 3.93 -17.25
N ARG A 229 -5.76 3.08 -17.72
CA ARG A 229 -6.47 3.34 -18.99
C ARG A 229 -7.25 4.66 -18.98
N ASN A 230 -7.86 5.00 -17.85
CA ASN A 230 -8.60 6.26 -17.71
C ASN A 230 -7.68 7.49 -17.64
N LEU A 231 -6.49 7.36 -17.04
CA LEU A 231 -5.50 8.44 -16.99
C LEU A 231 -4.79 8.67 -18.32
N TYR A 232 -4.54 7.62 -19.09
CA TYR A 232 -3.78 7.63 -20.35
C TYR A 232 -4.67 7.28 -21.56
N LYS A 233 -5.80 7.97 -21.69
CA LYS A 233 -6.79 7.73 -22.76
C LYS A 233 -6.22 7.87 -24.16
N ASP A 234 -5.24 8.75 -24.34
CA ASP A 234 -4.51 8.98 -25.60
C ASP A 234 -3.69 7.79 -26.10
N LYS A 235 -3.38 6.85 -25.21
CA LYS A 235 -2.60 5.64 -25.55
C LYS A 235 -3.44 4.52 -26.17
N ASP A 236 -4.76 4.59 -26.09
CA ASP A 236 -5.69 3.56 -26.61
C ASP A 236 -5.31 2.12 -26.20
N TYR A 237 -4.89 1.94 -24.95
CA TYR A 237 -4.53 0.63 -24.42
C TYR A 237 -5.72 -0.34 -24.45
N VAL A 238 -5.42 -1.60 -24.74
CA VAL A 238 -6.40 -2.70 -24.66
C VAL A 238 -6.28 -3.39 -23.31
N VAL A 239 -7.40 -3.59 -22.63
CA VAL A 239 -7.49 -4.37 -21.39
C VAL A 239 -7.88 -5.79 -21.76
N VAL A 240 -7.10 -6.75 -21.28
CA VAL A 240 -7.38 -8.19 -21.39
C VAL A 240 -7.57 -8.76 -19.99
N VAL A 241 -8.73 -9.35 -19.75
CA VAL A 241 -9.04 -10.08 -18.52
C VAL A 241 -8.85 -11.57 -18.81
N PRO A 242 -7.91 -12.25 -18.13
CA PRO A 242 -7.65 -13.67 -18.40
C PRO A 242 -8.80 -14.55 -17.89
N LYS A 243 -8.90 -15.78 -18.40
CA LYS A 243 -9.97 -16.72 -18.04
C LYS A 243 -9.81 -17.28 -16.63
N THR A 244 -8.58 -17.56 -16.22
CA THR A 244 -8.23 -18.02 -14.88
C THR A 244 -7.58 -16.89 -14.11
N ASP A 245 -8.05 -16.63 -12.89
CA ASP A 245 -7.52 -15.59 -12.05
C ASP A 245 -7.62 -15.96 -10.57
N ILE A 246 -7.05 -15.12 -9.73
CA ILE A 246 -7.12 -15.25 -8.27
C ILE A 246 -7.65 -13.97 -7.64
N LEU A 247 -8.39 -14.11 -6.55
CA LEU A 247 -8.89 -12.98 -5.79
C LEU A 247 -7.77 -12.36 -4.96
N ALA A 248 -7.47 -11.10 -5.23
CA ALA A 248 -6.54 -10.29 -4.45
C ALA A 248 -7.31 -9.50 -3.41
N GLU A 249 -7.14 -9.85 -2.14
CA GLU A 249 -7.70 -9.11 -1.00
C GLU A 249 -6.73 -8.02 -0.57
N PHE A 250 -7.26 -6.84 -0.22
CA PHE A 250 -6.48 -5.69 0.25
C PHE A 250 -6.78 -5.42 1.72
N PRO A 251 -6.13 -6.12 2.64
CA PRO A 251 -6.40 -6.00 4.07
C PRO A 251 -5.84 -4.72 4.67
N VAL A 252 -6.49 -4.32 5.77
CA VAL A 252 -6.13 -3.19 6.65
C VAL A 252 -5.76 -3.70 8.03
#